data_84c6ffba1a0e944db977d63eb6c14d5d
#
_entry.id   84c6ffba1a0e944db977d63eb6c14d5d
#
_cell.length_a   1.000
_cell.length_b   1.000
_cell.length_c   1.000
_cell.angle_alpha   90.00
_cell.angle_beta   90.00
_cell.angle_gamma   90.00
#
_symmetry.space_group_name_H-M   'P 1'
#
loop_
_entity.id
_entity.type
_entity.pdbx_description
1 polymer ?
#
loop_
_entity_poly.entity_id
_entity_poly.type
_entity_poly.pdbx_seq_one_letter_code
_entity_poly.pdbx_strand_id
1 'polypeptide(L)'
;MKDNKRLKERNIYLNKLIAFKDTEPVKVITGIRRCGKSSLLKLMQEHLLNTGIDKEQIIAINFESLEFQEMSYKDFYKYVSERIAKNKKSYLFFDELQRIDQWENAVNSFRVDFDCDIYITGSNSYLLSSEYSTYLSGRYIEIKIYPLSFGEFIDFHGYRLKTYKTPIGTVKYRAVDDNEEITELRDLFEAYMRYGGMPGIADVGLDQDKALTIL
;
A
#
# COMPACT_ATOMS: atom_id res chain seq x y z
N MET A 1 4.62 19.42 12.62
CA MET A 1 3.68 18.32 12.93
C MET A 1 3.10 17.86 11.60
N LYS A 2 3.43 16.64 11.11
CA LYS A 2 2.74 16.11 9.94
C LYS A 2 1.31 15.81 10.40
N ASP A 3 0.32 16.43 9.76
CA ASP A 3 -1.08 16.13 10.02
C ASP A 3 -1.31 14.61 9.97
N ASN A 4 -1.87 14.09 11.05
CA ASN A 4 -2.19 12.67 11.19
C ASN A 4 -3.47 12.38 10.38
N LYS A 5 -3.43 12.65 9.06
CA LYS A 5 -4.54 12.38 8.16
C LYS A 5 -4.76 10.87 8.16
N ARG A 6 -5.91 10.43 8.65
CA ARG A 6 -6.28 9.01 8.65
C ARG A 6 -6.16 8.46 7.24
N LEU A 7 -5.37 7.40 7.09
CA LEU A 7 -5.21 6.74 5.81
C LEU A 7 -6.54 6.15 5.36
N LYS A 8 -6.91 6.36 4.10
CA LYS A 8 -8.08 5.70 3.53
C LYS A 8 -7.76 4.26 3.19
N GLU A 9 -8.61 3.36 3.63
CA GLU A 9 -8.44 1.93 3.44
C GLU A 9 -8.71 1.54 1.98
N ARG A 10 -7.85 0.69 1.45
CA ARG A 10 -8.03 0.01 0.17
C ARG A 10 -8.25 -1.47 0.44
N ASN A 11 -9.46 -1.80 0.89
CA ASN A 11 -9.83 -3.12 1.43
C ASN A 11 -9.51 -4.29 0.49
N ILE A 12 -9.60 -4.10 -0.82
CA ILE A 12 -9.25 -5.13 -1.82
C ILE A 12 -7.80 -5.59 -1.64
N TYR A 13 -6.87 -4.67 -1.39
CA TYR A 13 -5.44 -4.99 -1.24
C TYR A 13 -5.08 -5.33 0.20
N LEU A 14 -5.64 -4.61 1.17
CA LEU A 14 -5.40 -4.86 2.60
C LEU A 14 -5.86 -6.27 2.98
N ASN A 15 -7.06 -6.69 2.56
CA ASN A 15 -7.57 -8.04 2.81
C ASN A 15 -6.70 -9.13 2.19
N LYS A 16 -6.09 -8.86 1.03
CA LYS A 16 -5.10 -9.78 0.45
C LYS A 16 -3.85 -9.91 1.34
N LEU A 17 -3.30 -8.80 1.84
CA LEU A 17 -2.17 -8.85 2.76
C LEU A 17 -2.52 -9.62 4.03
N ILE A 18 -3.69 -9.36 4.61
CA ILE A 18 -4.18 -10.05 5.81
C ILE A 18 -4.35 -11.55 5.56
N ALA A 19 -4.88 -11.95 4.41
CA ALA A 19 -5.06 -13.35 4.06
C ALA A 19 -3.74 -14.14 3.96
N PHE A 20 -2.66 -13.45 3.60
CA PHE A 20 -1.31 -14.05 3.52
C PHE A 20 -0.43 -13.76 4.74
N LYS A 21 -0.99 -13.11 5.77
CA LYS A 21 -0.29 -12.91 7.03
C LYS A 21 0.16 -14.25 7.64
N ASP A 22 1.35 -14.26 8.22
CA ASP A 22 1.96 -15.43 8.87
C ASP A 22 2.20 -16.63 7.92
N THR A 23 2.19 -16.41 6.61
CA THR A 23 2.58 -17.42 5.62
C THR A 23 4.04 -17.24 5.19
N GLU A 24 4.69 -18.34 4.78
CA GLU A 24 6.12 -18.36 4.42
C GLU A 24 6.51 -17.40 3.28
N PRO A 25 5.72 -17.23 2.20
CA PRO A 25 6.11 -16.37 1.08
C PRO A 25 6.24 -14.90 1.49
N VAL A 26 7.26 -14.23 0.95
CA VAL A 26 7.44 -12.78 1.04
C VAL A 26 6.28 -12.06 0.31
N LYS A 27 5.68 -11.05 0.91
CA LYS A 27 4.61 -10.24 0.32
C LYS A 27 5.23 -9.08 -0.44
N VAL A 28 5.21 -9.17 -1.77
CA VAL A 28 5.79 -8.17 -2.68
C VAL A 28 4.68 -7.26 -3.20
N ILE A 29 4.68 -6.01 -2.79
CA ILE A 29 3.70 -5.01 -3.20
C ILE A 29 4.28 -4.20 -4.35
N THR A 30 3.69 -4.35 -5.52
CA THR A 30 4.12 -3.68 -6.75
C THR A 30 3.06 -2.71 -7.26
N GLY A 31 3.45 -1.82 -8.15
CA GLY A 31 2.55 -0.86 -8.78
C GLY A 31 3.29 0.41 -9.17
N ILE A 32 2.62 1.25 -9.98
CA ILE A 32 3.21 2.50 -10.45
C ILE A 32 3.49 3.45 -9.27
N ARG A 33 4.37 4.41 -9.52
CA ARG A 33 4.70 5.43 -8.51
C ARG A 33 3.42 6.17 -8.08
N ARG A 34 3.32 6.52 -6.79
CA ARG A 34 2.19 7.23 -6.17
C ARG A 34 0.85 6.49 -6.14
N CYS A 35 0.76 5.20 -6.52
CA CYS A 35 -0.49 4.43 -6.45
C CYS A 35 -0.89 3.97 -5.03
N GLY A 36 -0.07 4.24 -3.98
CA GLY A 36 -0.42 3.97 -2.59
C GLY A 36 0.28 2.75 -1.97
N LYS A 37 1.41 2.27 -2.51
CA LYS A 37 2.19 1.14 -1.95
C LYS A 37 2.60 1.37 -0.49
N SER A 38 3.27 2.48 -0.21
CA SER A 38 3.71 2.85 1.15
C SER A 38 2.53 3.04 2.12
N SER A 39 1.39 3.55 1.62
CA SER A 39 0.18 3.68 2.43
C SER A 39 -0.39 2.30 2.80
N LEU A 40 -0.34 1.33 1.88
CA LEU A 40 -0.81 -0.03 2.17
C LEU A 40 0.09 -0.73 3.20
N LEU A 41 1.43 -0.52 3.16
CA LEU A 41 2.31 -1.01 4.22
C LEU A 41 1.93 -0.44 5.59
N LYS A 42 1.64 0.86 5.67
CA LYS A 42 1.22 1.51 6.93
C LYS A 42 -0.12 0.97 7.43
N LEU A 43 -1.11 0.79 6.54
CA LEU A 43 -2.40 0.19 6.90
C LEU A 43 -2.24 -1.24 7.45
N MET A 44 -1.33 -2.03 6.88
CA MET A 44 -1.02 -3.37 7.40
C MET A 44 -0.36 -3.31 8.78
N GLN A 45 0.56 -2.36 9.01
CA GLN A 45 1.17 -2.13 10.33
C GLN A 45 0.11 -1.73 11.37
N GLU A 46 -0.79 -0.79 11.02
CA GLU A 46 -1.92 -0.40 11.87
C GLU A 46 -2.84 -1.59 12.18
N HIS A 47 -3.14 -2.41 11.17
CA HIS A 47 -3.93 -3.64 11.38
C HIS A 47 -3.25 -4.60 12.36
N LEU A 48 -1.93 -4.83 12.26
CA LEU A 48 -1.19 -5.68 13.18
C LEU A 48 -1.27 -5.15 14.61
N LEU A 49 -1.03 -3.85 14.81
CA LEU A 49 -1.15 -3.21 16.13
C LEU A 49 -2.56 -3.35 16.72
N ASN A 50 -3.58 -3.12 15.89
CA ASN A 50 -4.99 -3.23 16.29
C ASN A 50 -5.42 -4.68 16.61
N THR A 51 -4.70 -5.67 16.10
CA THR A 51 -4.93 -7.10 16.37
C THR A 51 -4.06 -7.67 17.48
N GLY A 52 -3.34 -6.82 18.21
CA GLY A 52 -2.60 -7.20 19.43
C GLY A 52 -1.14 -7.58 19.20
N ILE A 53 -0.57 -7.27 18.03
CA ILE A 53 0.88 -7.40 17.82
C ILE A 53 1.59 -6.23 18.49
N ASP A 54 2.61 -6.51 19.30
CA ASP A 54 3.38 -5.48 20.00
C ASP A 54 4.22 -4.67 19.00
N LYS A 55 4.39 -3.38 19.30
CA LYS A 55 5.16 -2.47 18.44
C LYS A 55 6.60 -2.93 18.21
N GLU A 56 7.21 -3.56 19.21
CA GLU A 56 8.57 -4.11 19.15
C GLU A 56 8.72 -5.28 18.18
N GLN A 57 7.62 -5.90 17.76
CA GLN A 57 7.63 -6.95 16.74
C GLN A 57 7.59 -6.37 15.31
N ILE A 58 7.37 -5.07 15.16
CA ILE A 58 7.22 -4.40 13.85
C ILE A 58 8.49 -3.61 13.57
N ILE A 59 9.22 -4.02 12.52
CA ILE A 59 10.39 -3.30 12.00
C ILE A 59 10.00 -2.70 10.65
N ALA A 60 9.98 -1.38 10.55
CA ALA A 60 9.61 -0.68 9.34
C ALA A 60 10.71 0.28 8.89
N ILE A 61 11.18 0.09 7.66
CA ILE A 61 12.25 0.89 7.05
C ILE A 61 11.75 1.44 5.73
N ASN A 62 11.94 2.75 5.52
CA ASN A 62 11.75 3.39 4.22
C ASN A 62 13.13 3.78 3.66
N PHE A 63 13.54 3.13 2.60
CA PHE A 63 14.85 3.35 1.96
C PHE A 63 14.92 4.65 1.13
N GLU A 64 13.85 5.45 1.07
CA GLU A 64 13.94 6.83 0.58
C GLU A 64 14.55 7.79 1.63
N SER A 65 14.62 7.39 2.89
CA SER A 65 15.22 8.21 3.96
C SER A 65 16.73 8.32 3.79
N LEU A 66 17.27 9.52 4.05
CA LEU A 66 18.71 9.78 4.06
C LEU A 66 19.49 8.88 5.03
N GLU A 67 18.86 8.44 6.10
CA GLU A 67 19.45 7.53 7.09
C GLU A 67 19.92 6.20 6.48
N PHE A 68 19.27 5.77 5.39
CA PHE A 68 19.53 4.48 4.74
C PHE A 68 20.17 4.63 3.35
N GLN A 69 20.53 5.85 2.94
CA GLN A 69 21.29 6.06 1.71
C GLN A 69 22.69 5.44 1.86
N GLU A 70 23.14 4.77 0.81
CA GLU A 70 24.45 4.06 0.78
C GLU A 70 24.57 2.85 1.73
N MET A 71 23.48 2.42 2.35
CA MET A 71 23.48 1.20 3.18
C MET A 71 23.73 -0.03 2.30
N SER A 72 24.75 -0.83 2.67
CA SER A 72 24.97 -2.11 2.01
C SER A 72 23.94 -3.16 2.47
N TYR A 73 23.75 -4.25 1.69
CA TYR A 73 22.86 -5.34 2.13
C TYR A 73 23.33 -6.01 3.43
N LYS A 74 24.66 -5.99 3.73
CA LYS A 74 25.22 -6.50 4.99
C LYS A 74 24.89 -5.62 6.17
N ASP A 75 24.96 -4.29 6.00
CA ASP A 75 24.55 -3.33 7.03
C ASP A 75 23.05 -3.40 7.27
N PHE A 76 22.28 -3.55 6.21
CA PHE A 76 20.84 -3.77 6.29
C PHE A 76 20.51 -5.05 7.07
N TYR A 77 21.18 -6.16 6.77
CA TYR A 77 21.01 -7.40 7.53
C TYR A 77 21.34 -7.21 9.02
N LYS A 78 22.47 -6.58 9.32
CA LYS A 78 22.89 -6.30 10.68
C LYS A 78 21.89 -5.40 11.42
N TYR A 79 21.47 -4.31 10.78
CA TYR A 79 20.49 -3.35 11.34
C TYR A 79 19.18 -4.02 11.76
N VAL A 80 18.65 -4.90 10.91
CA VAL A 80 17.42 -5.64 11.21
C VAL A 80 17.66 -6.70 12.27
N SER A 81 18.74 -7.49 12.18
CA SER A 81 19.08 -8.56 13.11
C SER A 81 19.18 -8.09 14.57
N GLU A 82 19.72 -6.88 14.78
CA GLU A 82 19.83 -6.27 16.11
C GLU A 82 18.48 -5.86 16.72
N ARG A 83 17.41 -5.80 15.88
CA ARG A 83 16.07 -5.34 16.26
C ARG A 83 15.00 -6.41 16.25
N ILE A 84 15.33 -7.62 15.82
CA ILE A 84 14.43 -8.78 15.82
C ILE A 84 13.88 -9.05 17.23
N ALA A 85 12.58 -9.24 17.33
CA ALA A 85 11.93 -9.55 18.59
C ALA A 85 12.40 -10.91 19.14
N LYS A 86 12.87 -10.93 20.39
CA LYS A 86 13.29 -12.17 21.03
C LYS A 86 12.08 -13.03 21.41
N ASN A 87 12.10 -14.29 20.98
CA ASN A 87 11.05 -15.29 21.30
C ASN A 87 9.64 -14.92 20.78
N LYS A 88 9.53 -14.02 19.83
CA LYS A 88 8.29 -13.64 19.14
C LYS A 88 8.54 -13.47 17.65
N LYS A 89 7.53 -13.73 16.85
CA LYS A 89 7.58 -13.45 15.40
C LYS A 89 7.76 -11.95 15.16
N SER A 90 8.63 -11.59 14.23
CA SER A 90 8.84 -10.21 13.78
C SER A 90 8.15 -9.96 12.45
N TYR A 91 7.59 -8.77 12.27
CA TYR A 91 6.96 -8.31 11.04
C TYR A 91 7.82 -7.23 10.40
N LEU A 92 8.39 -7.54 9.24
CA LEU A 92 9.39 -6.72 8.57
C LEU A 92 8.76 -5.98 7.39
N PHE A 93 8.83 -4.66 7.39
CA PHE A 93 8.25 -3.80 6.36
C PHE A 93 9.35 -2.97 5.69
N PHE A 94 9.60 -3.22 4.43
CA PHE A 94 10.66 -2.57 3.66
C PHE A 94 10.08 -1.81 2.48
N ASP A 95 10.06 -0.49 2.57
CA ASP A 95 9.52 0.40 1.55
C ASP A 95 10.63 0.86 0.61
N GLU A 96 10.39 0.75 -0.73
CA GLU A 96 11.33 1.07 -1.80
C GLU A 96 12.67 0.29 -1.71
N LEU A 97 12.58 -1.02 -1.42
CA LEU A 97 13.72 -1.90 -1.12
C LEU A 97 14.74 -2.01 -2.26
N GLN A 98 14.33 -1.77 -3.52
CA GLN A 98 15.24 -1.78 -4.68
C GLN A 98 16.36 -0.74 -4.62
N ARG A 99 16.36 0.14 -3.62
CA ARG A 99 17.47 1.09 -3.40
C ARG A 99 18.70 0.46 -2.77
N ILE A 100 18.57 -0.74 -2.22
CA ILE A 100 19.68 -1.53 -1.66
C ILE A 100 20.15 -2.52 -2.72
N ASP A 101 21.40 -2.39 -3.14
CA ASP A 101 22.00 -3.39 -4.03
C ASP A 101 22.10 -4.76 -3.34
N GLN A 102 21.76 -5.82 -4.07
CA GLN A 102 21.78 -7.21 -3.54
C GLN A 102 20.86 -7.42 -2.33
N TRP A 103 19.77 -6.64 -2.21
CA TRP A 103 18.81 -6.74 -1.11
C TRP A 103 18.22 -8.15 -0.93
N GLU A 104 18.11 -8.92 -2.01
CA GLU A 104 17.59 -10.30 -2.02
C GLU A 104 18.42 -11.23 -1.13
N ASN A 105 19.74 -11.00 -1.00
CA ASN A 105 20.59 -11.77 -0.12
C ASN A 105 20.21 -11.55 1.37
N ALA A 106 19.95 -10.31 1.74
CA ALA A 106 19.49 -9.98 3.09
C ALA A 106 18.10 -10.55 3.39
N VAL A 107 17.15 -10.40 2.44
CA VAL A 107 15.78 -10.92 2.59
C VAL A 107 15.77 -12.44 2.71
N ASN A 108 16.56 -13.16 1.91
CA ASN A 108 16.70 -14.60 2.02
C ASN A 108 17.31 -15.01 3.38
N SER A 109 18.31 -14.27 3.87
CA SER A 109 18.91 -14.53 5.18
C SER A 109 17.89 -14.32 6.32
N PHE A 110 17.07 -13.26 6.27
CA PHE A 110 16.02 -13.07 7.28
C PHE A 110 15.04 -14.25 7.36
N ARG A 111 14.67 -14.81 6.21
CA ARG A 111 13.75 -15.96 6.15
C ARG A 111 14.36 -17.24 6.73
N VAL A 112 15.66 -17.39 6.65
CA VAL A 112 16.39 -18.57 7.17
C VAL A 112 16.69 -18.43 8.66
N ASP A 113 17.09 -17.23 9.08
CA ASP A 113 17.68 -17.00 10.39
C ASP A 113 16.64 -16.64 11.46
N PHE A 114 15.44 -16.13 11.05
CA PHE A 114 14.47 -15.58 11.99
C PHE A 114 13.03 -16.05 11.73
N ASP A 115 12.24 -16.17 12.79
CA ASP A 115 10.80 -16.27 12.68
C ASP A 115 10.21 -14.88 12.33
N CYS A 116 10.02 -14.64 11.04
CA CYS A 116 9.58 -13.35 10.56
C CYS A 116 8.57 -13.46 9.42
N ASP A 117 7.78 -12.41 9.26
CA ASP A 117 6.85 -12.19 8.15
C ASP A 117 7.27 -10.92 7.40
N ILE A 118 7.50 -11.02 6.07
CA ILE A 118 8.19 -9.98 5.31
C ILE A 118 7.27 -9.36 4.26
N TYR A 119 7.18 -8.03 4.27
CA TYR A 119 6.43 -7.19 3.37
C TYR A 119 7.36 -6.19 2.70
N ILE A 120 7.44 -6.20 1.37
CA ILE A 120 8.32 -5.30 0.62
C ILE A 120 7.55 -4.52 -0.43
N THR A 121 7.97 -3.29 -0.69
CA THR A 121 7.52 -2.52 -1.84
C THR A 121 8.67 -2.15 -2.76
N GLY A 122 8.32 -1.89 -4.00
CA GLY A 122 9.23 -1.32 -4.98
C GLY A 122 8.57 -1.12 -6.34
N SER A 123 9.30 -0.58 -7.29
CA SER A 123 8.80 -0.44 -8.65
C SER A 123 8.81 -1.79 -9.38
N ASN A 124 7.77 -2.03 -10.19
CA ASN A 124 7.56 -3.30 -10.92
C ASN A 124 8.78 -3.72 -11.76
N SER A 125 9.49 -2.76 -12.34
CA SER A 125 10.62 -3.02 -13.23
C SER A 125 11.86 -3.56 -12.51
N TYR A 126 11.99 -3.32 -11.21
CA TYR A 126 13.17 -3.72 -10.45
C TYR A 126 12.92 -4.95 -9.57
N LEU A 127 11.80 -5.03 -8.87
CA LEU A 127 11.54 -6.15 -7.94
C LEU A 127 11.17 -7.46 -8.65
N LEU A 128 10.66 -7.40 -9.88
CA LEU A 128 10.17 -8.55 -10.64
C LEU A 128 10.92 -8.72 -11.97
N SER A 129 12.07 -8.07 -12.15
CA SER A 129 12.94 -8.38 -13.29
C SER A 129 13.35 -9.86 -13.23
N SER A 130 13.63 -10.46 -14.39
CA SER A 130 13.94 -11.90 -14.51
C SER A 130 15.10 -12.36 -13.59
N GLU A 131 16.01 -11.46 -13.25
CA GLU A 131 17.12 -11.75 -12.35
C GLU A 131 16.66 -11.93 -10.89
N TYR A 132 15.80 -11.03 -10.38
CA TYR A 132 15.31 -11.09 -8.99
C TYR A 132 14.20 -12.13 -8.80
N SER A 133 13.39 -12.38 -9.83
CA SER A 133 12.39 -13.44 -9.79
C SER A 133 13.01 -14.82 -9.61
N THR A 134 14.26 -15.02 -10.06
CA THR A 134 14.99 -16.28 -9.88
C THR A 134 15.40 -16.52 -8.43
N TYR A 135 15.86 -15.49 -7.71
CA TYR A 135 16.28 -15.60 -6.30
C TYR A 135 15.10 -15.80 -5.33
N LEU A 136 13.95 -15.23 -5.64
CA LEU A 136 12.71 -15.39 -4.85
C LEU A 136 11.75 -16.41 -5.48
N SER A 137 12.17 -17.15 -6.50
CA SER A 137 11.29 -18.05 -7.27
C SER A 137 10.51 -19.00 -6.37
N GLY A 138 9.18 -18.99 -6.48
CA GLY A 138 8.27 -19.78 -5.70
C GLY A 138 8.12 -19.40 -4.22
N ARG A 139 8.78 -18.31 -3.77
CA ARG A 139 8.85 -17.89 -2.35
C ARG A 139 8.31 -16.51 -2.09
N TYR A 140 7.57 -15.94 -3.03
CA TYR A 140 6.88 -14.66 -2.85
C TYR A 140 5.48 -14.70 -3.44
N ILE A 141 4.65 -13.79 -2.98
CA ILE A 141 3.37 -13.48 -3.61
C ILE A 141 3.39 -12.02 -4.05
N GLU A 142 2.91 -11.76 -5.25
CA GLU A 142 2.76 -10.40 -5.75
C GLU A 142 1.37 -9.85 -5.45
N ILE A 143 1.34 -8.66 -4.86
CA ILE A 143 0.13 -7.85 -4.69
C ILE A 143 0.30 -6.59 -5.53
N LYS A 144 -0.22 -6.65 -6.75
CA LYS A 144 -0.13 -5.53 -7.69
C LYS A 144 -1.21 -4.50 -7.40
N ILE A 145 -0.77 -3.28 -7.05
CA ILE A 145 -1.67 -2.15 -6.80
C ILE A 145 -1.80 -1.31 -8.08
N TYR A 146 -3.04 -1.02 -8.38
CA TYR A 146 -3.41 -0.11 -9.47
C TYR A 146 -3.83 1.26 -8.92
N PRO A 147 -3.88 2.31 -9.75
CA PRO A 147 -4.61 3.52 -9.43
C PRO A 147 -6.03 3.21 -8.95
N LEU A 148 -6.69 4.17 -8.30
CA LEU A 148 -8.06 3.98 -7.81
C LEU A 148 -8.98 3.58 -8.96
N SER A 149 -9.79 2.57 -8.74
CA SER A 149 -10.98 2.31 -9.56
C SER A 149 -11.99 3.45 -9.39
N PHE A 150 -12.97 3.56 -10.27
CA PHE A 150 -14.00 4.59 -10.13
C PHE A 150 -14.75 4.49 -8.78
N GLY A 151 -15.04 3.26 -8.32
CA GLY A 151 -15.64 3.07 -7.00
C GLY A 151 -14.76 3.58 -5.85
N GLU A 152 -13.46 3.27 -5.87
CA GLU A 152 -12.51 3.79 -4.89
C GLU A 152 -12.35 5.33 -5.03
N PHE A 153 -12.39 5.87 -6.25
CA PHE A 153 -12.34 7.31 -6.48
C PHE A 153 -13.52 8.02 -5.80
N ILE A 154 -14.73 7.52 -5.94
CA ILE A 154 -15.94 8.03 -5.27
C ILE A 154 -15.71 8.06 -3.75
N ASP A 155 -15.29 6.93 -3.18
CA ASP A 155 -15.05 6.78 -1.74
C ASP A 155 -13.93 7.72 -1.26
N PHE A 156 -12.82 7.81 -2.01
CA PHE A 156 -11.70 8.68 -1.69
C PHE A 156 -12.04 10.18 -1.73
N HIS A 157 -13.08 10.57 -2.48
CA HIS A 157 -13.61 11.95 -2.48
C HIS A 157 -14.70 12.17 -1.43
N GLY A 158 -14.97 11.18 -0.55
CA GLY A 158 -15.93 11.31 0.53
C GLY A 158 -17.38 11.07 0.13
N TYR A 159 -17.61 10.48 -1.02
CA TYR A 159 -18.95 10.10 -1.44
C TYR A 159 -19.26 8.65 -1.15
N ARG A 160 -20.54 8.37 -0.93
CA ARG A 160 -21.10 7.02 -0.77
C ARG A 160 -22.14 6.77 -1.85
N LEU A 161 -22.19 5.54 -2.37
CA LEU A 161 -23.23 5.17 -3.34
C LEU A 161 -24.51 4.79 -2.62
N LYS A 162 -25.61 5.48 -2.93
CA LYS A 162 -26.96 5.11 -2.51
C LYS A 162 -27.79 4.68 -3.69
N THR A 163 -28.59 3.63 -3.52
CA THR A 163 -29.57 3.19 -4.50
C THR A 163 -30.90 3.94 -4.32
N TYR A 164 -31.59 4.21 -5.41
CA TYR A 164 -32.95 4.70 -5.41
C TYR A 164 -33.75 4.05 -6.53
N LYS A 165 -35.08 3.96 -6.34
CA LYS A 165 -35.98 3.46 -7.37
C LYS A 165 -36.58 4.63 -8.12
N THR A 166 -36.58 4.56 -9.46
CA THR A 166 -37.27 5.49 -10.30
C THR A 166 -38.80 5.22 -10.24
N PRO A 167 -39.65 6.17 -10.68
CA PRO A 167 -41.10 5.95 -10.73
C PRO A 167 -41.54 4.71 -11.54
N ILE A 168 -40.70 4.29 -12.48
CA ILE A 168 -40.94 3.07 -13.30
C ILE A 168 -40.30 1.82 -12.71
N GLY A 169 -39.85 1.87 -11.45
CA GLY A 169 -39.31 0.72 -10.72
C GLY A 169 -37.85 0.36 -10.98
N THR A 170 -37.15 1.08 -11.87
CA THR A 170 -35.72 0.83 -12.15
C THR A 170 -34.86 1.30 -10.99
N VAL A 171 -33.93 0.43 -10.54
CA VAL A 171 -32.92 0.78 -9.53
C VAL A 171 -31.82 1.59 -10.19
N LYS A 172 -31.51 2.75 -9.64
CA LYS A 172 -30.39 3.61 -10.04
C LYS A 172 -29.51 3.92 -8.84
N TYR A 173 -28.30 4.41 -9.12
CA TYR A 173 -27.32 4.83 -8.12
C TYR A 173 -27.11 6.33 -8.19
N ARG A 174 -26.84 6.93 -7.03
CA ARG A 174 -26.39 8.32 -6.88
C ARG A 174 -25.29 8.38 -5.83
N ALA A 175 -24.40 9.35 -5.95
CA ALA A 175 -23.40 9.64 -4.95
C ALA A 175 -23.96 10.63 -3.92
N VAL A 176 -23.67 10.42 -2.65
CA VAL A 176 -24.01 11.35 -1.57
C VAL A 176 -22.77 11.55 -0.70
N ASP A 177 -22.56 12.79 -0.26
CA ASP A 177 -21.50 13.11 0.69
C ASP A 177 -21.95 12.91 2.15
N ASP A 178 -21.11 13.33 3.10
CA ASP A 178 -21.42 13.21 4.54
C ASP A 178 -22.55 14.17 4.99
N ASN A 179 -22.85 15.22 4.23
CA ASN A 179 -23.97 16.14 4.46
C ASN A 179 -25.26 15.67 3.78
N GLU A 180 -25.27 14.48 3.19
CA GLU A 180 -26.39 13.93 2.38
C GLU A 180 -26.65 14.73 1.09
N GLU A 181 -25.72 15.58 0.67
CA GLU A 181 -25.83 16.26 -0.61
C GLU A 181 -25.61 15.28 -1.78
N ILE A 182 -26.46 15.41 -2.80
CA ILE A 182 -26.45 14.50 -3.95
C ILE A 182 -25.57 15.08 -5.04
N THR A 183 -24.65 14.24 -5.54
CA THR A 183 -23.86 14.50 -6.74
C THR A 183 -24.19 13.45 -7.80
N GLU A 184 -24.37 13.89 -9.04
CA GLU A 184 -24.62 12.98 -10.15
C GLU A 184 -23.38 12.14 -10.45
N LEU A 185 -23.57 10.82 -10.61
CA LEU A 185 -22.47 9.91 -10.92
C LEU A 185 -21.74 10.25 -12.21
N ARG A 186 -22.45 10.86 -13.16
CA ARG A 186 -21.88 11.32 -14.42
C ARG A 186 -20.80 12.37 -14.20
N ASP A 187 -21.04 13.35 -13.32
CA ASP A 187 -20.10 14.43 -13.05
C ASP A 187 -18.83 13.90 -12.37
N LEU A 188 -19.00 12.97 -11.43
CA LEU A 188 -17.87 12.28 -10.80
C LEU A 188 -17.10 11.40 -11.80
N PHE A 189 -17.80 10.75 -12.73
CA PHE A 189 -17.14 9.96 -13.75
C PHE A 189 -16.37 10.83 -14.76
N GLU A 190 -16.90 11.98 -15.14
CA GLU A 190 -16.20 12.96 -15.97
C GLU A 190 -14.93 13.48 -15.26
N ALA A 191 -15.01 13.75 -13.94
CA ALA A 191 -13.85 14.12 -13.13
C ALA A 191 -12.81 12.98 -13.07
N TYR A 192 -13.25 11.74 -12.86
CA TYR A 192 -12.38 10.57 -12.87
C TYR A 192 -11.66 10.38 -14.22
N MET A 193 -12.39 10.54 -15.34
CA MET A 193 -11.79 10.46 -16.67
C MET A 193 -10.80 11.59 -16.95
N ARG A 194 -11.02 12.76 -16.38
CA ARG A 194 -10.16 13.94 -16.56
C ARG A 194 -8.89 13.87 -15.70
N TYR A 195 -9.02 13.52 -14.42
CA TYR A 195 -7.94 13.58 -13.45
C TYR A 195 -7.29 12.23 -13.17
N GLY A 196 -7.94 11.13 -13.57
CA GLY A 196 -7.45 9.78 -13.32
C GLY A 196 -7.61 9.31 -11.88
N GLY A 197 -7.08 8.12 -11.60
CA GLY A 197 -7.24 7.42 -10.33
C GLY A 197 -6.04 7.49 -9.39
N MET A 198 -5.17 8.50 -9.48
CA MET A 198 -4.07 8.63 -8.51
C MET A 198 -4.59 9.06 -7.13
N PRO A 199 -4.28 8.32 -6.04
CA PRO A 199 -4.79 8.65 -4.70
C PRO A 199 -4.50 10.09 -4.24
N GLY A 200 -3.35 10.64 -4.63
CA GLY A 200 -2.98 12.01 -4.30
C GLY A 200 -3.92 13.09 -4.84
N ILE A 201 -4.69 12.78 -5.89
CA ILE A 201 -5.69 13.70 -6.45
C ILE A 201 -6.85 13.90 -5.46
N ALA A 202 -7.25 12.85 -4.76
CA ALA A 202 -8.30 12.94 -3.74
C ALA A 202 -7.92 13.86 -2.56
N ASP A 203 -6.62 14.08 -2.33
CA ASP A 203 -6.12 14.96 -1.26
C ASP A 203 -6.32 16.44 -1.56
N VAL A 204 -6.45 16.81 -2.83
CA VAL A 204 -6.70 18.20 -3.27
C VAL A 204 -8.15 18.44 -3.71
N GLY A 205 -8.99 17.42 -3.57
CA GLY A 205 -10.38 17.46 -3.99
C GLY A 205 -10.53 17.48 -5.52
N LEU A 206 -11.68 17.94 -6.00
CA LEU A 206 -11.98 18.08 -7.44
C LEU A 206 -11.56 19.46 -8.00
N ASP A 207 -10.63 20.15 -7.32
CA ASP A 207 -10.05 21.41 -7.78
C ASP A 207 -9.17 21.15 -9.01
N GLN A 208 -9.58 21.68 -10.16
CA GLN A 208 -8.95 21.40 -11.45
C GLN A 208 -7.48 21.83 -11.48
N ASP A 209 -7.16 23.00 -10.98
CA ASP A 209 -5.81 23.56 -11.07
C ASP A 209 -4.84 22.78 -10.17
N LYS A 210 -5.29 22.39 -8.98
CA LYS A 210 -4.50 21.58 -8.07
C LYS A 210 -4.34 20.15 -8.55
N ALA A 211 -5.39 19.53 -9.08
CA ALA A 211 -5.35 18.16 -9.61
C ALA A 211 -4.36 18.05 -10.77
N LEU A 212 -4.37 18.99 -11.71
CA LEU A 212 -3.43 19.01 -12.84
C LEU A 212 -1.97 19.25 -12.44
N THR A 213 -1.73 19.90 -11.30
CA THR A 213 -0.36 20.11 -10.79
C THR A 213 0.23 18.84 -10.18
N ILE A 214 -0.59 17.88 -9.74
CA ILE A 214 -0.17 16.62 -9.13
C ILE A 214 0.14 15.54 -10.18
N LEU A 215 -0.50 15.62 -11.36
CA LEU A 215 -0.28 14.70 -12.48
C LEU A 215 1.07 14.94 -13.15
#